data_b3e4f74e2f05562585f565471637a4ec
#
_entry.id   b3e4f74e2f05562585f565471637a4ec
#
_cell.length_a   1.000
_cell.length_b   1.000
_cell.length_c   1.000
_cell.angle_alpha   90.00
_cell.angle_beta   90.00
_cell.angle_gamma   90.00
#
_symmetry.space_group_name_H-M   'P 1'
#
loop_
_entity.id
_entity.type
_entity.pdbx_description
1 polymer ?
#
loop_
_entity_poly.entity_id
_entity_poly.type
_entity_poly.pdbx_seq_one_letter_code
_entity_poly.pdbx_strand_id
1 'polypeptide(L)'
;MFNAEIKERFVKSYSSKISVRTSCKQFFDISQKYEEQWGADLYTRTAEELSQFLAEASGLTTQSRNFTLSILKSYIKWCMTQSDISGVCEDALQISATYSEKFKTQTVTSPIHLQRYLDSVFAPEDDQTIENLYRTYFWMAYAGLNQNDVFKIKNKDVDFSDMVIRYNEKVYPIYREGAKAIKYCVELDYIRSERTNTGKFITIDRIDSDFIMRGRKSVLTLKSMKERTSKKLKEALDKGKTDLRLSYFKVWISGLFYRMFMDELSGIKPDFLPFVKDIDSTKGTKNRLNDLKNRAKYYYEDYQCWKDSLNK
;
A
#
# COMPACT_ATOMS: atom_id res chain seq x y z
N MET A 1 -21.92 -7.62 10.57
CA MET A 1 -21.94 -6.26 11.19
C MET A 1 -22.64 -6.38 12.55
N PHE A 2 -21.92 -6.11 13.65
CA PHE A 2 -22.48 -6.10 15.01
C PHE A 2 -23.51 -4.94 15.12
N ASN A 3 -24.64 -5.14 15.80
CA ASN A 3 -25.76 -4.18 15.88
C ASN A 3 -26.13 -3.58 14.51
N ALA A 4 -26.36 -4.42 13.53
CA ALA A 4 -26.52 -4.03 12.14
C ALA A 4 -27.59 -2.95 11.91
N GLU A 5 -28.71 -3.00 12.63
CA GLU A 5 -29.81 -2.03 12.51
C GLU A 5 -29.35 -0.61 12.85
N ILE A 6 -28.67 -0.42 13.99
CA ILE A 6 -28.16 0.88 14.44
C ILE A 6 -27.16 1.45 13.40
N LYS A 7 -26.22 0.61 12.95
CA LYS A 7 -25.19 1.02 11.97
C LYS A 7 -25.77 1.36 10.60
N GLU A 8 -26.78 0.61 10.13
CA GLU A 8 -27.47 0.93 8.89
C GLU A 8 -28.23 2.26 8.98
N ARG A 9 -28.88 2.56 10.10
CA ARG A 9 -29.52 3.85 10.34
C ARG A 9 -28.50 4.98 10.27
N PHE A 10 -27.35 4.83 10.94
CA PHE A 10 -26.26 5.80 10.88
C PHE A 10 -25.75 5.97 9.45
N VAL A 11 -25.42 4.89 8.73
CA VAL A 11 -24.89 4.95 7.34
C VAL A 11 -25.86 5.67 6.41
N LYS A 12 -27.16 5.47 6.56
CA LYS A 12 -28.19 6.18 5.79
C LYS A 12 -28.21 7.67 6.09
N SER A 13 -28.03 8.07 7.36
CA SER A 13 -28.03 9.48 7.80
C SER A 13 -26.70 10.21 7.50
N TYR A 14 -25.56 9.50 7.49
CA TYR A 14 -24.23 10.08 7.44
C TYR A 14 -23.89 10.77 6.11
N SER A 15 -24.31 10.21 4.98
CA SER A 15 -24.04 10.78 3.65
C SER A 15 -25.02 10.29 2.60
N SER A 16 -25.37 11.16 1.65
CA SER A 16 -26.11 10.78 0.44
C SER A 16 -25.23 10.09 -0.61
N LYS A 17 -23.89 10.26 -0.57
CA LYS A 17 -22.93 9.71 -1.54
C LYS A 17 -22.73 8.21 -1.33
N ILE A 18 -22.97 7.41 -2.36
CA ILE A 18 -22.82 5.94 -2.33
C ILE A 18 -21.40 5.51 -1.93
N SER A 19 -20.37 6.16 -2.48
CA SER A 19 -18.98 5.85 -2.15
C SER A 19 -18.65 6.03 -0.66
N VAL A 20 -19.18 7.08 -0.03
CA VAL A 20 -18.99 7.33 1.41
C VAL A 20 -19.72 6.28 2.23
N ARG A 21 -20.97 5.92 1.86
CA ARG A 21 -21.72 4.85 2.52
C ARG A 21 -21.01 3.50 2.42
N THR A 22 -20.45 3.18 1.26
CA THR A 22 -19.66 1.96 1.07
C THR A 22 -18.45 1.93 1.99
N SER A 23 -17.72 3.04 2.10
CA SER A 23 -16.58 3.13 3.02
C SER A 23 -16.98 3.04 4.50
N CYS A 24 -18.12 3.62 4.90
CA CYS A 24 -18.66 3.45 6.25
C CYS A 24 -19.02 1.99 6.54
N LYS A 25 -19.64 1.28 5.58
CA LYS A 25 -19.94 -0.16 5.74
C LYS A 25 -18.67 -0.97 5.90
N GLN A 26 -17.66 -0.74 5.06
CA GLN A 26 -16.35 -1.40 5.17
C GLN A 26 -15.68 -1.16 6.53
N PHE A 27 -15.80 0.06 7.07
CA PHE A 27 -15.32 0.36 8.42
C PHE A 27 -16.04 -0.50 9.47
N PHE A 28 -17.37 -0.61 9.42
CA PHE A 28 -18.15 -1.44 10.35
C PHE A 28 -17.94 -2.94 10.14
N ASP A 29 -17.62 -3.40 8.93
CA ASP A 29 -17.24 -4.80 8.69
C ASP A 29 -15.88 -5.12 9.35
N ILE A 30 -14.94 -4.17 9.34
CA ILE A 30 -13.67 -4.32 10.06
C ILE A 30 -13.88 -4.29 11.58
N SER A 31 -14.75 -3.42 12.09
CA SER A 31 -15.01 -3.31 13.53
C SER A 31 -15.70 -4.53 14.12
N GLN A 32 -16.46 -5.26 13.34
CA GLN A 32 -17.25 -6.41 13.78
C GLN A 32 -16.44 -7.40 14.63
N LYS A 33 -15.24 -7.77 14.18
CA LYS A 33 -14.35 -8.69 14.89
C LYS A 33 -14.04 -8.22 16.32
N TYR A 34 -13.83 -6.92 16.50
CA TYR A 34 -13.50 -6.32 17.79
C TYR A 34 -14.73 -6.24 18.67
N GLU A 35 -15.86 -5.84 18.11
CA GLU A 35 -17.13 -5.74 18.82
C GLU A 35 -17.63 -7.10 19.29
N GLU A 36 -17.46 -8.16 18.50
CA GLU A 36 -17.74 -9.53 18.89
C GLU A 36 -16.83 -10.01 20.03
N GLN A 37 -15.55 -9.62 20.03
CA GLN A 37 -14.62 -9.92 21.12
C GLN A 37 -14.96 -9.18 22.41
N TRP A 38 -15.43 -7.93 22.29
CA TRP A 38 -15.83 -7.12 23.43
C TRP A 38 -17.25 -7.47 23.93
N GLY A 39 -18.06 -8.11 23.12
CA GLY A 39 -19.49 -8.30 23.37
C GLY A 39 -20.27 -7.00 23.42
N ALA A 40 -19.79 -5.92 22.78
CA ALA A 40 -20.35 -4.58 22.86
C ALA A 40 -20.00 -3.72 21.64
N ASP A 41 -20.83 -2.71 21.38
CA ASP A 41 -20.67 -1.80 20.23
C ASP A 41 -19.58 -0.74 20.48
N LEU A 42 -19.01 -0.17 19.40
CA LEU A 42 -18.01 0.89 19.43
C LEU A 42 -18.40 2.09 20.31
N TYR A 43 -19.68 2.49 20.32
CA TYR A 43 -20.11 3.67 21.07
C TYR A 43 -20.08 3.48 22.60
N THR A 44 -19.94 2.25 23.08
CA THR A 44 -19.83 1.95 24.52
C THR A 44 -18.38 1.85 25.02
N ARG A 45 -17.40 1.93 24.11
CA ARG A 45 -15.98 1.72 24.41
C ARG A 45 -15.30 3.02 24.84
N THR A 46 -14.28 2.89 25.70
CA THR A 46 -13.45 4.01 26.15
C THR A 46 -12.56 4.56 25.02
N ALA A 47 -12.05 5.78 25.20
CA ALA A 47 -11.10 6.39 24.27
C ALA A 47 -9.84 5.54 24.09
N GLU A 48 -9.37 4.86 25.13
CA GLU A 48 -8.18 3.98 25.06
C GLU A 48 -8.43 2.74 24.19
N GLU A 49 -9.54 2.01 24.43
CA GLU A 49 -9.93 0.84 23.65
C GLU A 49 -10.13 1.18 22.17
N LEU A 50 -10.78 2.32 21.90
CA LEU A 50 -10.99 2.81 20.54
C LEU A 50 -9.69 3.29 19.88
N SER A 51 -8.73 3.81 20.64
CA SER A 51 -7.41 4.19 20.13
C SER A 51 -6.60 2.96 19.70
N GLN A 52 -6.63 1.88 20.50
CA GLN A 52 -6.02 0.60 20.15
C GLN A 52 -6.67 0.00 18.90
N PHE A 53 -8.00 -0.05 18.85
CA PHE A 53 -8.75 -0.49 17.68
C PHE A 53 -8.35 0.29 16.41
N LEU A 54 -8.31 1.63 16.47
CA LEU A 54 -7.94 2.46 15.32
C LEU A 54 -6.49 2.25 14.90
N ALA A 55 -5.57 2.05 15.84
CA ALA A 55 -4.18 1.76 15.52
C ALA A 55 -4.04 0.48 14.67
N GLU A 56 -4.88 -0.53 14.92
CA GLU A 56 -4.89 -1.78 14.16
C GLU A 56 -5.75 -1.71 12.89
N ALA A 57 -6.96 -1.16 12.97
CA ALA A 57 -7.98 -1.20 11.91
C ALA A 57 -7.77 -0.15 10.80
N SER A 58 -7.16 1.02 11.13
CA SER A 58 -6.98 2.09 10.16
C SER A 58 -5.98 1.75 9.06
N GLY A 59 -6.08 2.44 7.91
CA GLY A 59 -5.06 2.38 6.86
C GLY A 59 -3.71 2.97 7.28
N LEU A 60 -2.67 2.74 6.48
CA LEU A 60 -1.31 3.22 6.76
C LEU A 60 -1.20 4.75 6.69
N THR A 61 -1.90 5.39 5.74
CA THR A 61 -1.75 6.83 5.50
C THR A 61 -2.55 7.69 6.45
N THR A 62 -2.04 8.87 6.80
CA THR A 62 -2.76 9.87 7.63
C THR A 62 -4.14 10.20 7.06
N GLN A 63 -4.27 10.32 5.74
CA GLN A 63 -5.58 10.54 5.11
C GLN A 63 -6.58 9.41 5.44
N SER A 64 -6.14 8.16 5.34
CA SER A 64 -6.99 7.00 5.66
C SER A 64 -7.34 6.96 7.15
N ARG A 65 -6.36 7.23 8.01
CA ARG A 65 -6.57 7.27 9.47
C ARG A 65 -7.57 8.35 9.88
N ASN A 66 -7.40 9.58 9.36
CA ASN A 66 -8.30 10.70 9.63
C ASN A 66 -9.72 10.42 9.14
N PHE A 67 -9.86 9.75 7.99
CA PHE A 67 -11.16 9.35 7.49
C PHE A 67 -11.84 8.32 8.42
N THR A 68 -11.12 7.28 8.85
CA THR A 68 -11.60 6.25 9.77
C THR A 68 -12.00 6.88 11.13
N LEU A 69 -11.14 7.76 11.66
CA LEU A 69 -11.43 8.51 12.91
C LEU A 69 -12.67 9.41 12.78
N SER A 70 -12.83 10.06 11.62
CA SER A 70 -14.00 10.90 11.34
C SER A 70 -15.30 10.09 11.34
N ILE A 71 -15.31 8.91 10.72
CA ILE A 71 -16.48 8.01 10.75
C ILE A 71 -16.79 7.61 12.17
N LEU A 72 -15.80 7.16 12.95
CA LEU A 72 -16.00 6.72 14.32
C LEU A 72 -16.54 7.82 15.21
N LYS A 73 -15.90 9.01 15.21
CA LYS A 73 -16.39 10.16 16.00
C LYS A 73 -17.79 10.61 15.58
N SER A 74 -18.10 10.56 14.29
CA SER A 74 -19.44 10.90 13.80
C SER A 74 -20.49 9.87 14.22
N TYR A 75 -20.12 8.58 14.23
CA TYR A 75 -20.99 7.51 14.72
C TYR A 75 -21.32 7.66 16.19
N ILE A 76 -20.31 7.89 17.05
CA ILE A 76 -20.49 8.09 18.48
C ILE A 76 -21.36 9.33 18.74
N LYS A 77 -21.08 10.47 18.10
CA LYS A 77 -21.90 11.69 18.21
C LYS A 77 -23.34 11.45 17.78
N TRP A 78 -23.55 10.70 16.70
CA TRP A 78 -24.90 10.35 16.25
C TRP A 78 -25.62 9.47 17.26
N CYS A 79 -24.95 8.47 17.85
CA CYS A 79 -25.52 7.63 18.90
C CYS A 79 -25.97 8.46 20.12
N MET A 80 -25.19 9.48 20.52
CA MET A 80 -25.56 10.40 21.61
C MET A 80 -26.88 11.17 21.36
N THR A 81 -27.28 11.33 20.10
CA THR A 81 -28.51 12.05 19.73
C THR A 81 -29.75 11.14 19.62
N GLN A 82 -29.58 9.82 19.73
CA GLN A 82 -30.67 8.88 19.58
C GLN A 82 -31.30 8.55 20.94
N SER A 83 -32.61 8.72 21.08
CA SER A 83 -33.34 8.46 22.33
C SER A 83 -33.45 6.97 22.71
N ASP A 84 -33.28 6.08 21.70
CA ASP A 84 -33.34 4.64 21.87
C ASP A 84 -31.98 3.98 22.07
N ILE A 85 -30.89 4.75 22.13
CA ILE A 85 -29.52 4.28 22.39
C ILE A 85 -29.07 4.79 23.76
N SER A 86 -28.65 3.86 24.61
CA SER A 86 -28.13 4.16 25.95
C SER A 86 -26.71 3.64 26.13
N GLY A 87 -26.02 4.12 27.17
CA GLY A 87 -24.66 3.65 27.49
C GLY A 87 -23.57 4.15 26.54
N VAL A 88 -23.80 5.26 25.84
CA VAL A 88 -22.78 5.89 25.02
C VAL A 88 -21.67 6.46 25.90
N CYS A 89 -20.43 6.08 25.66
CA CYS A 89 -19.28 6.56 26.39
C CYS A 89 -18.88 7.95 25.89
N GLU A 90 -19.07 8.99 26.71
CA GLU A 90 -18.71 10.37 26.32
C GLU A 90 -17.20 10.55 26.13
N ASP A 91 -16.38 9.83 26.90
CA ASP A 91 -14.93 9.85 26.83
C ASP A 91 -14.41 9.31 25.46
N ALA A 92 -15.22 8.51 24.78
CA ALA A 92 -14.90 7.97 23.45
C ALA A 92 -14.56 9.04 22.39
N LEU A 93 -14.91 10.30 22.59
CA LEU A 93 -14.54 11.40 21.68
C LEU A 93 -13.10 11.89 21.86
N GLN A 94 -12.43 11.52 22.95
CA GLN A 94 -11.04 11.89 23.27
C GLN A 94 -10.00 10.95 22.62
N ILE A 95 -10.38 10.22 21.58
CA ILE A 95 -9.54 9.24 20.91
C ILE A 95 -8.24 9.87 20.41
N SER A 96 -7.10 9.26 20.79
CA SER A 96 -5.75 9.62 20.39
C SER A 96 -4.96 8.36 20.06
N ALA A 97 -4.84 8.01 18.78
CA ALA A 97 -4.14 6.80 18.35
C ALA A 97 -2.73 7.11 17.82
N THR A 98 -1.75 6.30 18.21
CA THR A 98 -0.38 6.34 17.70
C THR A 98 -0.21 5.29 16.62
N TYR A 99 0.53 5.63 15.54
CA TYR A 99 0.59 4.79 14.33
C TYR A 99 2.01 4.38 13.92
N SER A 100 3.05 4.80 14.64
CA SER A 100 4.46 4.52 14.29
C SER A 100 4.75 3.03 14.15
N GLU A 101 4.19 2.20 15.02
CA GLU A 101 4.39 0.73 14.97
C GLU A 101 3.86 0.10 13.67
N LYS A 102 2.82 0.67 13.08
CA LYS A 102 2.26 0.17 11.82
C LYS A 102 3.22 0.31 10.64
N PHE A 103 4.08 1.32 10.65
CA PHE A 103 5.08 1.50 9.60
C PHE A 103 6.14 0.40 9.63
N LYS A 104 6.50 -0.17 10.79
CA LYS A 104 7.45 -1.27 10.91
C LYS A 104 7.02 -2.52 10.13
N THR A 105 5.73 -2.87 10.20
CA THR A 105 5.21 -4.09 9.55
C THR A 105 4.62 -3.85 8.17
N GLN A 106 4.51 -2.60 7.73
CA GLN A 106 3.85 -2.24 6.48
C GLN A 106 4.70 -1.42 5.51
N THR A 107 5.97 -1.15 5.85
CA THR A 107 6.91 -0.45 4.97
C THR A 107 8.28 -1.09 5.01
N VAL A 108 9.10 -0.76 4.03
CA VAL A 108 10.53 -1.08 4.01
C VAL A 108 11.34 0.20 4.15
N THR A 109 12.50 0.09 4.79
CA THR A 109 13.33 1.24 5.19
C THR A 109 14.48 1.53 4.24
N SER A 110 14.82 0.56 3.38
CA SER A 110 15.94 0.67 2.44
C SER A 110 15.81 -0.30 1.27
N PRO A 111 16.58 -0.14 0.18
CA PRO A 111 16.66 -1.11 -0.90
C PRO A 111 17.06 -2.52 -0.41
N ILE A 112 18.03 -2.61 0.49
CA ILE A 112 18.45 -3.90 1.08
C ILE A 112 17.30 -4.56 1.86
N HIS A 113 16.51 -3.78 2.59
CA HIS A 113 15.35 -4.30 3.32
C HIS A 113 14.28 -4.82 2.34
N LEU A 114 14.03 -4.10 1.24
CA LEU A 114 13.14 -4.58 0.18
C LEU A 114 13.65 -5.87 -0.45
N GLN A 115 14.95 -5.96 -0.76
CA GLN A 115 15.55 -7.18 -1.31
C GLN A 115 15.32 -8.38 -0.38
N ARG A 116 15.64 -8.25 0.90
CA ARG A 116 15.44 -9.32 1.90
C ARG A 116 13.97 -9.75 1.98
N TYR A 117 13.05 -8.80 1.94
CA TYR A 117 11.62 -9.11 1.90
C TYR A 117 11.25 -9.89 0.63
N LEU A 118 11.71 -9.45 -0.55
CA LEU A 118 11.43 -10.15 -1.81
C LEU A 118 12.03 -11.56 -1.82
N ASP A 119 13.21 -11.75 -1.21
CA ASP A 119 13.84 -13.08 -1.06
C ASP A 119 13.07 -14.01 -0.13
N SER A 120 12.39 -13.46 0.87
CA SER A 120 11.52 -14.26 1.75
C SER A 120 10.23 -14.73 1.08
N VAL A 121 9.76 -13.98 0.07
CA VAL A 121 8.47 -14.23 -0.59
C VAL A 121 8.60 -14.99 -1.91
N PHE A 122 9.61 -14.63 -2.71
CA PHE A 122 9.80 -15.13 -4.07
C PHE A 122 11.06 -16.00 -4.16
N ALA A 123 11.06 -16.95 -5.09
CA ALA A 123 12.23 -17.78 -5.35
C ALA A 123 13.47 -16.95 -5.72
N PRO A 124 14.69 -17.50 -5.52
CA PRO A 124 15.93 -16.82 -5.86
C PRO A 124 15.96 -16.34 -7.31
N GLU A 125 16.62 -15.21 -7.55
CA GLU A 125 16.75 -14.61 -8.87
C GLU A 125 17.53 -15.50 -9.87
N ASP A 126 18.41 -16.36 -9.35
CA ASP A 126 19.26 -17.22 -10.17
C ASP A 126 18.48 -18.28 -10.95
N ASP A 127 17.27 -18.61 -10.54
CA ASP A 127 16.45 -19.63 -11.18
C ASP A 127 15.75 -19.15 -12.47
N GLN A 128 15.96 -17.91 -12.89
CA GLN A 128 15.31 -17.32 -14.08
C GLN A 128 13.81 -17.58 -14.12
N THR A 129 13.19 -17.51 -12.96
CA THR A 129 11.80 -17.88 -12.75
C THR A 129 10.84 -16.76 -13.13
N ILE A 130 9.55 -17.12 -13.27
CA ILE A 130 8.47 -16.13 -13.39
C ILE A 130 8.45 -15.13 -12.22
N GLU A 131 9.06 -15.47 -11.10
CA GLU A 131 9.10 -14.64 -9.91
C GLU A 131 9.98 -13.40 -10.08
N ASN A 132 10.91 -13.39 -11.05
CA ASN A 132 11.62 -12.17 -11.44
C ASN A 132 10.67 -11.08 -11.97
N LEU A 133 9.55 -11.44 -12.60
CA LEU A 133 8.50 -10.49 -12.98
C LEU A 133 7.85 -9.87 -11.75
N TYR A 134 7.63 -10.66 -10.67
CA TYR A 134 7.06 -10.15 -9.42
C TYR A 134 8.05 -9.25 -8.69
N ARG A 135 9.34 -9.63 -8.65
CA ARG A 135 10.41 -8.79 -8.09
C ARG A 135 10.53 -7.47 -8.85
N THR A 136 10.58 -7.51 -10.17
CA THR A 136 10.62 -6.32 -11.03
C THR A 136 9.43 -5.40 -10.78
N TYR A 137 8.22 -5.95 -10.64
CA TYR A 137 7.02 -5.18 -10.32
C TYR A 137 7.16 -4.39 -9.01
N PHE A 138 7.72 -4.99 -7.97
CA PHE A 138 7.95 -4.30 -6.70
C PHE A 138 9.14 -3.34 -6.75
N TRP A 139 10.20 -3.65 -7.48
CA TRP A 139 11.30 -2.72 -7.68
C TRP A 139 10.89 -1.46 -8.43
N MET A 140 10.03 -1.59 -9.42
CA MET A 140 9.44 -0.43 -10.10
C MET A 140 8.52 0.37 -9.19
N ALA A 141 7.79 -0.28 -8.28
CA ALA A 141 7.05 0.43 -7.23
C ALA A 141 8.00 1.26 -6.36
N TYR A 142 9.08 0.67 -5.88
CA TYR A 142 10.05 1.33 -5.02
C TYR A 142 10.75 2.49 -5.73
N ALA A 143 11.02 2.35 -7.02
CA ALA A 143 11.53 3.42 -7.86
C ALA A 143 10.54 4.59 -8.05
N GLY A 144 9.25 4.37 -7.80
CA GLY A 144 8.22 5.42 -7.86
C GLY A 144 7.29 5.35 -9.06
N LEU A 145 7.38 4.32 -9.91
CA LEU A 145 6.46 4.16 -11.04
C LEU A 145 5.02 3.98 -10.54
N ASN A 146 4.07 4.50 -11.30
CA ASN A 146 2.65 4.25 -11.06
C ASN A 146 2.32 2.78 -11.41
N GLN A 147 1.43 2.17 -10.65
CA GLN A 147 1.07 0.77 -10.80
C GLN A 147 0.61 0.38 -12.21
N ASN A 148 -0.12 1.27 -12.91
CA ASN A 148 -0.58 1.02 -14.27
C ASN A 148 0.54 1.22 -15.32
N ASP A 149 1.53 2.05 -15.03
CA ASP A 149 2.57 2.42 -15.99
C ASP A 149 3.66 1.34 -16.08
N VAL A 150 3.83 0.54 -15.04
CA VAL A 150 4.77 -0.61 -15.04
C VAL A 150 4.58 -1.51 -16.27
N PHE A 151 3.33 -1.70 -16.71
CA PHE A 151 3.00 -2.58 -17.85
C PHE A 151 3.21 -1.92 -19.23
N LYS A 152 3.58 -0.64 -19.23
CA LYS A 152 3.83 0.15 -20.45
C LYS A 152 5.32 0.40 -20.70
N ILE A 153 6.19 0.04 -19.73
CA ILE A 153 7.63 0.19 -19.84
C ILE A 153 8.17 -0.77 -20.90
N LYS A 154 8.98 -0.24 -21.81
CA LYS A 154 9.65 -1.00 -22.90
C LYS A 154 11.13 -1.21 -22.59
N ASN A 155 11.74 -2.15 -23.28
CA ASN A 155 13.17 -2.43 -23.17
C ASN A 155 14.02 -1.17 -23.39
N LYS A 156 13.67 -0.34 -24.39
CA LYS A 156 14.36 0.93 -24.71
C LYS A 156 14.27 2.00 -23.64
N ASP A 157 13.30 1.89 -22.71
CA ASP A 157 13.11 2.86 -21.64
C ASP A 157 14.05 2.57 -20.46
N VAL A 158 14.73 1.41 -20.45
CA VAL A 158 15.62 0.94 -19.39
C VAL A 158 17.07 1.16 -19.78
N ASP A 159 17.77 1.94 -18.98
CA ASP A 159 19.19 2.26 -19.17
C ASP A 159 19.99 1.74 -17.96
N PHE A 160 20.70 0.62 -18.16
CA PHE A 160 21.54 0.02 -17.12
C PHE A 160 22.89 0.71 -16.95
N SER A 161 23.35 1.52 -17.92
CA SER A 161 24.60 2.29 -17.77
C SER A 161 24.37 3.46 -16.82
N ASP A 162 23.25 4.14 -16.95
CA ASP A 162 22.86 5.24 -16.07
C ASP A 162 22.07 4.76 -14.83
N MET A 163 21.71 3.46 -14.79
CA MET A 163 20.88 2.88 -13.74
C MET A 163 19.53 3.59 -13.58
N VAL A 164 18.82 3.82 -14.68
CA VAL A 164 17.53 4.51 -14.71
C VAL A 164 16.50 3.89 -15.65
N ILE A 165 15.23 4.16 -15.37
CA ILE A 165 14.11 3.96 -16.30
C ILE A 165 13.60 5.34 -16.73
N ARG A 166 13.53 5.60 -18.03
CA ARG A 166 13.06 6.87 -18.61
C ARG A 166 11.66 6.66 -19.20
N TYR A 167 10.65 7.26 -18.57
CA TYR A 167 9.27 7.08 -19.01
C TYR A 167 8.44 8.33 -18.76
N ASN A 168 7.68 8.80 -19.78
CA ASN A 168 6.84 10.00 -19.71
C ASN A 168 7.59 11.22 -19.13
N GLU A 169 8.73 11.57 -19.72
CA GLU A 169 9.57 12.72 -19.32
C GLU A 169 10.13 12.63 -17.89
N LYS A 170 9.95 11.49 -17.21
CA LYS A 170 10.44 11.24 -15.87
C LYS A 170 11.57 10.22 -15.87
N VAL A 171 12.43 10.35 -14.86
CA VAL A 171 13.56 9.45 -14.62
C VAL A 171 13.33 8.75 -13.28
N TYR A 172 13.36 7.42 -13.31
CA TYR A 172 13.19 6.58 -12.13
C TYR A 172 14.48 5.79 -11.87
N PRO A 173 14.99 5.74 -10.64
CA PRO A 173 16.23 5.04 -10.34
C PRO A 173 16.07 3.51 -10.47
N ILE A 174 17.09 2.84 -10.97
CA ILE A 174 17.25 1.40 -10.83
C ILE A 174 18.18 1.18 -9.64
N TYR A 175 17.67 0.62 -8.55
CA TYR A 175 18.49 0.26 -7.41
C TYR A 175 19.34 -0.97 -7.72
N ARG A 176 20.58 -0.98 -7.23
CA ARG A 176 21.55 -2.06 -7.47
C ARG A 176 20.97 -3.43 -7.12
N GLU A 177 20.25 -3.52 -6.02
CA GLU A 177 19.62 -4.73 -5.52
C GLU A 177 18.52 -5.26 -6.46
N GLY A 178 17.83 -4.38 -7.18
CA GLY A 178 16.77 -4.74 -8.12
C GLY A 178 17.22 -4.91 -9.57
N ALA A 179 18.44 -4.48 -9.89
CA ALA A 179 18.93 -4.44 -11.27
C ALA A 179 18.91 -5.82 -11.94
N LYS A 180 19.28 -6.89 -11.22
CA LYS A 180 19.31 -8.26 -11.74
C LYS A 180 17.92 -8.75 -12.16
N ALA A 181 16.89 -8.52 -11.35
CA ALA A 181 15.52 -8.91 -11.66
C ALA A 181 14.98 -8.15 -12.88
N ILE A 182 15.25 -6.83 -12.97
CA ILE A 182 14.86 -6.00 -14.10
C ILE A 182 15.59 -6.47 -15.38
N LYS A 183 16.90 -6.74 -15.28
CA LYS A 183 17.71 -7.22 -16.39
C LYS A 183 17.18 -8.53 -16.97
N TYR A 184 16.79 -9.48 -16.13
CA TYR A 184 16.13 -10.72 -16.58
C TYR A 184 14.84 -10.44 -17.33
N CYS A 185 14.05 -9.47 -16.90
CA CYS A 185 12.81 -9.13 -17.58
C CYS A 185 13.05 -8.45 -18.94
N VAL A 186 14.14 -7.72 -19.10
CA VAL A 186 14.53 -7.05 -20.36
C VAL A 186 15.15 -8.05 -21.35
N GLU A 187 16.13 -8.84 -20.90
CA GLU A 187 17.00 -9.62 -21.79
C GLU A 187 16.49 -11.02 -22.12
N LEU A 188 15.69 -11.65 -21.24
CA LEU A 188 15.29 -13.04 -21.45
C LEU A 188 13.98 -13.17 -22.23
N ASP A 189 14.00 -14.04 -23.24
CA ASP A 189 12.82 -14.37 -24.05
C ASP A 189 12.02 -15.54 -23.50
N TYR A 190 12.49 -16.14 -22.42
CA TYR A 190 11.82 -17.24 -21.73
C TYR A 190 11.82 -17.03 -20.22
N ILE A 191 10.96 -17.79 -19.54
CA ILE A 191 10.91 -17.91 -18.09
C ILE A 191 10.90 -19.39 -17.70
N ARG A 192 11.48 -19.73 -16.54
CA ARG A 192 11.31 -21.05 -15.93
C ARG A 192 10.16 -20.99 -14.92
N SER A 193 9.33 -22.02 -14.94
CA SER A 193 8.22 -22.14 -13.99
C SER A 193 8.18 -23.57 -13.46
N GLU A 194 8.01 -23.71 -12.16
CA GLU A 194 7.82 -25.01 -11.52
C GLU A 194 6.39 -25.51 -11.75
N ARG A 195 6.23 -26.75 -12.20
CA ARG A 195 4.93 -27.41 -12.29
C ARG A 195 4.50 -27.86 -10.89
N THR A 196 3.40 -27.32 -10.41
CA THR A 196 2.83 -27.60 -9.07
C THR A 196 2.61 -29.10 -8.78
N ASN A 197 2.36 -29.91 -9.81
CA ASN A 197 2.04 -31.33 -9.64
C ASN A 197 3.28 -32.26 -9.67
N THR A 198 4.42 -31.79 -10.15
CA THR A 198 5.60 -32.67 -10.35
C THR A 198 6.89 -32.10 -9.80
N GLY A 199 6.91 -30.86 -9.33
CA GLY A 199 8.13 -30.17 -8.92
C GLY A 199 9.15 -29.94 -10.06
N LYS A 200 8.82 -30.32 -11.30
CA LYS A 200 9.72 -30.16 -12.45
C LYS A 200 9.62 -28.74 -13.04
N PHE A 201 10.77 -28.16 -13.30
CA PHE A 201 10.82 -26.89 -14.01
C PHE A 201 10.54 -27.10 -15.50
N ILE A 202 9.75 -26.20 -16.07
CA ILE A 202 9.51 -26.09 -17.50
C ILE A 202 9.95 -24.71 -17.98
N THR A 203 10.51 -24.67 -19.19
CA THR A 203 10.80 -23.43 -19.91
C THR A 203 9.55 -23.00 -20.65
N ILE A 204 9.20 -21.73 -20.53
CA ILE A 204 8.04 -21.11 -21.17
C ILE A 204 8.54 -19.91 -21.97
N ASP A 205 8.38 -19.94 -23.28
CA ASP A 205 8.73 -18.81 -24.13
C ASP A 205 7.80 -17.64 -23.84
N ARG A 206 8.38 -16.46 -23.83
CA ARG A 206 7.64 -15.20 -23.71
C ARG A 206 7.22 -14.71 -25.07
N ILE A 207 6.17 -13.93 -25.15
CA ILE A 207 5.78 -13.30 -26.41
C ILE A 207 6.92 -12.40 -26.91
N ASP A 208 7.08 -12.33 -28.22
CA ASP A 208 7.93 -11.33 -28.87
C ASP A 208 7.27 -9.95 -28.70
N SER A 209 7.87 -9.09 -27.89
CA SER A 209 7.35 -7.78 -27.55
C SER A 209 8.41 -6.93 -26.85
N ASP A 210 8.40 -5.65 -27.14
CA ASP A 210 9.29 -4.66 -26.49
C ASP A 210 8.99 -4.42 -25.02
N PHE A 211 7.81 -4.85 -24.51
CA PHE A 211 7.43 -4.59 -23.12
C PHE A 211 8.16 -5.51 -22.15
N ILE A 212 8.71 -4.95 -21.06
CA ILE A 212 9.45 -5.74 -20.08
C ILE A 212 8.55 -6.67 -19.25
N MET A 213 7.27 -6.28 -19.01
CA MET A 213 6.29 -7.08 -18.28
C MET A 213 5.52 -8.02 -19.21
N ARG A 214 6.22 -8.78 -20.03
CA ARG A 214 5.66 -9.74 -21.00
C ARG A 214 5.54 -11.13 -20.42
N GLY A 215 4.42 -11.78 -20.68
CA GLY A 215 4.14 -13.17 -20.32
C GLY A 215 4.20 -14.12 -21.50
N ARG A 216 3.59 -15.30 -21.36
CA ARG A 216 3.55 -16.34 -22.41
C ARG A 216 2.70 -15.97 -23.63
N LYS A 217 1.53 -15.36 -23.40
CA LYS A 217 0.52 -15.10 -24.45
C LYS A 217 0.24 -13.62 -24.69
N SER A 218 0.63 -12.78 -23.76
CA SER A 218 0.34 -11.35 -23.79
C SER A 218 1.25 -10.59 -22.82
N VAL A 219 1.28 -9.29 -22.94
CA VAL A 219 1.77 -8.41 -21.86
C VAL A 219 0.92 -8.68 -20.61
N LEU A 220 1.58 -8.74 -19.44
CA LEU A 220 0.89 -8.96 -18.18
C LEU A 220 -0.05 -7.80 -17.86
N THR A 221 -1.14 -8.10 -17.18
CA THR A 221 -2.11 -7.08 -16.75
C THR A 221 -1.99 -6.82 -15.25
N LEU A 222 -2.41 -5.63 -14.82
CA LEU A 222 -2.47 -5.27 -13.41
C LEU A 222 -3.28 -6.29 -12.59
N LYS A 223 -4.42 -6.76 -13.14
CA LYS A 223 -5.28 -7.75 -12.48
C LYS A 223 -4.52 -9.05 -12.23
N SER A 224 -3.92 -9.62 -13.28
CA SER A 224 -3.18 -10.88 -13.15
C SER A 224 -1.97 -10.77 -12.22
N MET A 225 -1.28 -9.62 -12.22
CA MET A 225 -0.14 -9.38 -11.34
C MET A 225 -0.58 -9.27 -9.88
N LYS A 226 -1.65 -8.53 -9.58
CA LYS A 226 -2.22 -8.43 -8.23
C LYS A 226 -2.63 -9.78 -7.68
N GLU A 227 -3.37 -10.57 -8.45
CA GLU A 227 -3.84 -11.89 -8.02
C GLU A 227 -2.66 -12.81 -7.66
N ARG A 228 -1.65 -12.88 -8.54
CA ARG A 228 -0.49 -13.76 -8.35
C ARG A 228 0.39 -13.32 -7.19
N THR A 229 0.72 -12.03 -7.10
CA THR A 229 1.54 -11.51 -6.00
C THR A 229 0.82 -11.61 -4.68
N SER A 230 -0.48 -11.29 -4.59
CA SER A 230 -1.26 -11.41 -3.36
C SER A 230 -1.31 -12.84 -2.83
N LYS A 231 -1.42 -13.84 -3.72
CA LYS A 231 -1.36 -15.24 -3.33
C LYS A 231 -0.01 -15.61 -2.71
N LYS A 232 1.10 -15.25 -3.38
CA LYS A 232 2.47 -15.51 -2.88
C LYS A 232 2.74 -14.81 -1.55
N LEU A 233 2.33 -13.55 -1.42
CA LEU A 233 2.48 -12.78 -0.19
C LEU A 233 1.71 -13.43 0.97
N LYS A 234 0.48 -13.88 0.72
CA LYS A 234 -0.31 -14.60 1.72
C LYS A 234 0.37 -15.92 2.13
N GLU A 235 0.81 -16.72 1.17
CA GLU A 235 1.52 -17.96 1.43
C GLU A 235 2.80 -17.75 2.26
N ALA A 236 3.53 -16.67 2.03
CA ALA A 236 4.74 -16.34 2.80
C ALA A 236 4.41 -15.94 4.25
N LEU A 237 3.33 -15.15 4.46
CA LEU A 237 2.82 -14.81 5.79
C LEU A 237 2.34 -16.05 6.55
N ASP A 238 1.51 -16.89 5.91
CA ASP A 238 0.94 -18.09 6.52
C ASP A 238 2.04 -19.11 6.91
N LYS A 239 3.17 -19.11 6.20
CA LYS A 239 4.35 -19.94 6.49
C LYS A 239 5.36 -19.29 7.46
N GLY A 240 5.08 -18.10 7.96
CA GLY A 240 5.98 -17.36 8.85
C GLY A 240 7.32 -16.95 8.23
N LYS A 241 7.40 -16.86 6.89
CA LYS A 241 8.60 -16.42 6.18
C LYS A 241 8.86 -14.91 6.31
N THR A 242 7.82 -14.15 6.56
CA THR A 242 7.84 -12.71 6.79
C THR A 242 6.64 -12.30 7.63
N ASP A 243 6.78 -11.23 8.39
CA ASP A 243 5.72 -10.51 9.11
C ASP A 243 5.27 -9.25 8.36
N LEU A 244 6.01 -8.87 7.31
CA LEU A 244 5.71 -7.68 6.51
C LEU A 244 4.50 -7.89 5.61
N ARG A 245 3.53 -6.98 5.71
CA ARG A 245 2.29 -7.00 4.91
C ARG A 245 2.35 -5.93 3.81
N LEU A 246 3.24 -6.14 2.85
CA LEU A 246 3.44 -5.18 1.77
C LEU A 246 2.47 -5.39 0.60
N SER A 247 2.07 -4.28 -0.01
CA SER A 247 1.38 -4.22 -1.29
C SER A 247 2.18 -3.32 -2.22
N TYR A 248 1.84 -3.26 -3.50
CA TYR A 248 2.47 -2.32 -4.44
C TYR A 248 2.52 -0.90 -3.88
N PHE A 249 1.38 -0.40 -3.39
CA PHE A 249 1.30 0.96 -2.83
C PHE A 249 2.21 1.14 -1.61
N LYS A 250 2.30 0.16 -0.72
CA LYS A 250 3.15 0.24 0.47
C LYS A 250 4.64 0.24 0.11
N VAL A 251 5.04 -0.53 -0.89
CA VAL A 251 6.40 -0.50 -1.43
C VAL A 251 6.67 0.83 -2.14
N TRP A 252 5.71 1.33 -2.90
CA TRP A 252 5.81 2.60 -3.60
C TRP A 252 5.98 3.79 -2.64
N ILE A 253 5.19 3.84 -1.56
CA ILE A 253 5.33 4.89 -0.54
C ILE A 253 6.64 4.75 0.26
N SER A 254 7.11 3.53 0.51
CA SER A 254 8.40 3.27 1.14
C SER A 254 9.55 3.84 0.30
N GLY A 255 9.52 3.61 -1.00
CA GLY A 255 10.50 4.17 -1.93
C GLY A 255 10.46 5.70 -2.01
N LEU A 256 9.26 6.30 -1.95
CA LEU A 256 9.11 7.75 -1.87
C LEU A 256 9.77 8.30 -0.59
N PHE A 257 9.47 7.72 0.56
CA PHE A 257 10.02 8.14 1.84
C PHE A 257 11.54 7.95 1.91
N TYR A 258 12.04 6.85 1.37
CA TYR A 258 13.49 6.62 1.28
C TYR A 258 14.19 7.70 0.44
N ARG A 259 13.65 8.08 -0.72
CA ARG A 259 14.22 9.17 -1.53
C ARG A 259 14.19 10.51 -0.80
N MET A 260 13.06 10.86 -0.18
CA MET A 260 12.95 12.08 0.64
C MET A 260 13.92 12.08 1.82
N PHE A 261 14.21 10.92 2.40
CA PHE A 261 15.18 10.77 3.47
C PHE A 261 16.62 10.95 2.96
N MET A 262 16.95 10.42 1.79
CA MET A 262 18.25 10.64 1.18
C MET A 262 18.48 12.11 0.80
N ASP A 263 17.44 12.78 0.29
CA ASP A 263 17.46 14.21 0.03
C ASP A 263 17.68 15.02 1.33
N GLU A 264 16.96 14.67 2.41
CA GLU A 264 17.12 15.30 3.73
C GLU A 264 18.54 15.11 4.30
N LEU A 265 19.14 13.93 4.16
CA LEU A 265 20.53 13.67 4.54
C LEU A 265 21.53 14.52 3.72
N SER A 266 21.16 14.87 2.50
CA SER A 266 21.93 15.77 1.62
C SER A 266 21.65 17.26 1.89
N GLY A 267 20.88 17.59 2.94
CA GLY A 267 20.54 18.97 3.31
C GLY A 267 19.34 19.56 2.56
N ILE A 268 18.62 18.77 1.75
CA ILE A 268 17.43 19.21 1.02
C ILE A 268 16.20 18.96 1.90
N LYS A 269 15.44 20.01 2.19
CA LYS A 269 14.23 19.88 3.00
C LYS A 269 13.16 19.09 2.24
N PRO A 270 12.56 18.03 2.85
CA PRO A 270 11.49 17.26 2.23
C PRO A 270 10.29 18.15 1.86
N ASP A 271 9.90 18.16 0.59
CA ASP A 271 8.71 18.84 0.08
C ASP A 271 7.84 17.86 -0.72
N PHE A 272 6.65 17.57 -0.20
CA PHE A 272 5.69 16.67 -0.83
C PHE A 272 4.70 17.38 -1.76
N LEU A 273 4.72 18.72 -1.86
CA LEU A 273 3.77 19.46 -2.69
C LEU A 273 3.96 19.22 -4.20
N PRO A 274 5.19 19.22 -4.75
CA PRO A 274 5.41 18.85 -6.16
C PRO A 274 4.91 17.45 -6.47
N PHE A 275 5.17 16.50 -5.58
CA PHE A 275 4.73 15.12 -5.70
C PHE A 275 3.20 14.98 -5.72
N VAL A 276 2.49 15.68 -4.84
CA VAL A 276 1.01 15.67 -4.80
C VAL A 276 0.42 16.31 -6.05
N LYS A 277 1.00 17.39 -6.56
CA LYS A 277 0.59 18.03 -7.82
C LYS A 277 0.74 17.07 -9.01
N ASP A 278 1.83 16.34 -9.05
CA ASP A 278 2.09 15.37 -10.11
C ASP A 278 1.06 14.23 -10.13
N ILE A 279 0.72 13.66 -8.97
CA ILE A 279 -0.34 12.65 -8.86
C ILE A 279 -1.70 13.21 -9.34
N ASP A 280 -2.04 14.43 -9.00
CA ASP A 280 -3.30 15.06 -9.41
C ASP A 280 -3.36 15.33 -10.90
N SER A 281 -2.25 15.79 -11.49
CA SER A 281 -2.17 16.01 -12.95
C SER A 281 -2.40 14.71 -13.72
N THR A 282 -1.87 13.59 -13.26
CA THR A 282 -2.06 12.28 -13.90
C THR A 282 -3.49 11.75 -13.78
N LYS A 283 -4.25 12.21 -12.78
CA LYS A 283 -5.66 11.82 -12.58
C LYS A 283 -6.66 12.76 -13.26
N GLY A 284 -6.19 13.84 -13.89
CA GLY A 284 -7.04 14.87 -14.50
C GLY A 284 -7.93 15.61 -13.49
N THR A 285 -7.64 15.53 -12.21
CA THR A 285 -8.37 16.22 -11.15
C THR A 285 -7.79 17.62 -10.92
N LYS A 286 -8.65 18.64 -11.00
CA LYS A 286 -8.29 20.03 -10.65
C LYS A 286 -8.65 20.28 -9.18
N ASN A 287 -7.80 19.86 -8.26
CA ASN A 287 -7.97 20.18 -6.85
C ASN A 287 -7.52 21.62 -6.55
N ARG A 288 -8.17 22.26 -5.57
CA ARG A 288 -7.76 23.57 -5.09
C ARG A 288 -6.38 23.48 -4.41
N LEU A 289 -5.59 24.54 -4.52
CA LEU A 289 -4.24 24.60 -3.95
C LEU A 289 -4.20 24.21 -2.45
N ASN A 290 -5.22 24.62 -1.69
CA ASN A 290 -5.32 24.26 -0.26
C ASN A 290 -5.50 22.76 -0.04
N ASP A 291 -6.24 22.06 -0.91
CA ASP A 291 -6.41 20.59 -0.81
C ASP A 291 -5.08 19.89 -1.10
N LEU A 292 -4.31 20.39 -2.08
CA LEU A 292 -2.98 19.87 -2.39
C LEU A 292 -1.99 20.09 -1.23
N LYS A 293 -2.01 21.27 -0.60
CA LYS A 293 -1.18 21.58 0.58
C LYS A 293 -1.55 20.68 1.76
N ASN A 294 -2.83 20.45 2.03
CA ASN A 294 -3.28 19.54 3.08
C ASN A 294 -2.82 18.10 2.82
N ARG A 295 -2.91 17.64 1.57
CA ARG A 295 -2.42 16.30 1.21
C ARG A 295 -0.89 16.21 1.35
N ALA A 296 -0.14 17.23 0.93
CA ALA A 296 1.31 17.28 1.12
C ALA A 296 1.68 17.21 2.61
N LYS A 297 0.94 17.91 3.48
CA LYS A 297 1.09 17.83 4.94
C LYS A 297 0.88 16.39 5.45
N TYR A 298 -0.15 15.69 4.97
CA TYR A 298 -0.39 14.30 5.36
C TYR A 298 0.76 13.35 4.95
N TYR A 299 1.32 13.53 3.75
CA TYR A 299 2.50 12.77 3.34
C TYR A 299 3.71 13.08 4.21
N TYR A 300 3.89 14.33 4.62
CA TYR A 300 4.96 14.71 5.54
C TYR A 300 4.77 14.07 6.93
N GLU A 301 3.55 14.05 7.48
CA GLU A 301 3.23 13.37 8.74
C GLU A 301 3.49 11.86 8.64
N ASP A 302 3.10 11.23 7.54
CA ASP A 302 3.38 9.82 7.27
C ASP A 302 4.89 9.55 7.16
N TYR A 303 5.64 10.45 6.52
CA TYR A 303 7.10 10.39 6.44
C TYR A 303 7.76 10.49 7.81
N GLN A 304 7.32 11.37 8.70
CA GLN A 304 7.84 11.46 10.06
C GLN A 304 7.56 10.16 10.85
N CYS A 305 6.36 9.60 10.76
CA CYS A 305 6.07 8.29 11.37
C CYS A 305 6.98 7.18 10.82
N TRP A 306 7.27 7.20 9.53
CA TRP A 306 8.21 6.26 8.91
C TRP A 306 9.64 6.48 9.42
N LYS A 307 10.13 7.72 9.52
CA LYS A 307 11.46 8.03 10.11
C LYS A 307 11.55 7.54 11.56
N ASP A 308 10.54 7.78 12.37
CA ASP A 308 10.51 7.31 13.76
C ASP A 308 10.62 5.78 13.85
N SER A 309 10.16 5.06 12.82
CA SER A 309 10.30 3.60 12.73
C SER A 309 11.72 3.13 12.41
N LEU A 310 12.61 4.02 11.90
CA LEU A 310 14.03 3.69 11.64
C LEU A 310 14.87 3.64 12.90
N ASN A 311 14.52 4.44 13.92
CA ASN A 311 15.31 4.67 15.13
C ASN A 311 14.99 3.72 16.28
N LYS A 312 14.11 2.76 16.06
CA LYS A 312 13.68 1.75 17.05
C LYS A 312 13.94 0.34 16.56
#